data_68fdaa6164511f76d2bebe2230c12de5
#
_entry.id   68fdaa6164511f76d2bebe2230c12de5
#
_cell.length_a   1.000
_cell.length_b   1.000
_cell.length_c   1.000
_cell.angle_alpha   90.00
_cell.angle_beta   90.00
_cell.angle_gamma   90.00
#
_symmetry.space_group_name_H-M   'P 1'
#
loop_
_entity.id
_entity.type
_entity.pdbx_description
1 polymer ?
#
loop_
_entity_poly.entity_id
_entity_poly.type
_entity_poly.pdbx_seq_one_letter_code
_entity_poly.pdbx_strand_id
1 'polypeptide(L)'
;MVKKLLVAAAFCSALPVMAADPDNGQELFHEVELERVIRGVEYTDANCYTCHEASYFKRQDRAATTWPKLKAWIEGCNTNLDVGWFPDEAEDVAAYMNREFYKFPVAE
;
A
#
# COMPACT_ATOMS: atom_id res chain seq x y z
N MET A 1 -34.88 -29.31 7.41
CA MET A 1 -34.51 -29.74 6.05
C MET A 1 -34.18 -28.54 5.22
N VAL A 2 -35.20 -27.82 4.80
CA VAL A 2 -35.00 -26.62 4.01
C VAL A 2 -34.10 -25.62 4.72
N LYS A 3 -34.22 -25.54 6.02
CA LYS A 3 -33.47 -24.59 6.82
C LYS A 3 -31.97 -24.77 6.68
N LYS A 4 -31.55 -26.01 6.55
CA LYS A 4 -30.12 -26.29 6.40
C LYS A 4 -29.55 -25.71 5.12
N LEU A 5 -30.34 -25.75 4.07
CA LEU A 5 -29.92 -25.19 2.81
C LEU A 5 -29.73 -23.70 2.91
N LEU A 6 -30.61 -23.04 3.64
CA LEU A 6 -30.51 -21.60 3.83
C LEU A 6 -29.23 -21.25 4.58
N VAL A 7 -28.88 -22.03 5.57
CA VAL A 7 -27.65 -21.79 6.32
C VAL A 7 -26.44 -21.93 5.42
N ALA A 8 -26.44 -22.94 4.58
CA ALA A 8 -25.34 -23.14 3.65
C ALA A 8 -25.18 -21.97 2.69
N ALA A 9 -26.31 -21.47 2.18
CA ALA A 9 -26.28 -20.34 1.27
C ALA A 9 -25.72 -19.10 1.95
N ALA A 10 -26.15 -18.85 3.17
CA ALA A 10 -25.64 -17.72 3.92
C ALA A 10 -24.13 -17.83 4.14
N PHE A 11 -23.67 -19.04 4.41
CA PHE A 11 -22.26 -19.26 4.63
C PHE A 11 -21.45 -18.95 3.35
N CYS A 12 -21.93 -19.39 2.20
CA CYS A 12 -21.24 -19.12 0.96
C CYS A 12 -21.12 -17.64 0.66
N SER A 13 -22.12 -16.87 1.04
CA SER A 13 -22.09 -15.43 0.80
C SER A 13 -21.23 -14.68 1.80
N ALA A 14 -20.70 -15.37 2.79
CA ALA A 14 -19.90 -14.76 3.84
C ALA A 14 -18.39 -14.80 3.54
N LEU A 15 -18.02 -15.01 2.27
CA LEU A 15 -16.61 -14.98 1.90
C LEU A 15 -16.05 -13.60 2.19
N PRO A 16 -14.99 -13.51 2.98
CA PRO A 16 -14.46 -12.22 3.38
C PRO A 16 -13.80 -11.52 2.20
N VAL A 17 -13.94 -10.21 2.18
CA VAL A 17 -13.10 -9.37 1.33
C VAL A 17 -11.75 -9.27 2.03
N MET A 18 -10.69 -9.56 1.31
CA MET A 18 -9.35 -9.49 1.87
C MET A 18 -9.00 -8.04 2.18
N ALA A 19 -8.79 -7.77 3.44
CA ALA A 19 -8.28 -6.47 3.85
C ALA A 19 -6.82 -6.37 3.48
N ALA A 20 -6.35 -5.15 3.24
CA ALA A 20 -4.95 -4.90 2.98
C ALA A 20 -4.11 -5.35 4.19
N ASP A 21 -2.93 -5.87 3.91
CA ASP A 21 -2.03 -6.41 4.90
C ASP A 21 -0.83 -5.47 5.10
N PRO A 22 -0.82 -4.66 6.16
CA PRO A 22 0.27 -3.73 6.38
C PRO A 22 1.61 -4.41 6.66
N ASP A 23 1.60 -5.61 7.23
CA ASP A 23 2.85 -6.32 7.48
C ASP A 23 3.49 -6.76 6.17
N ASN A 24 2.70 -7.25 5.24
CA ASN A 24 3.20 -7.56 3.91
C ASN A 24 3.64 -6.29 3.19
N GLY A 25 2.90 -5.21 3.38
CA GLY A 25 3.27 -3.91 2.82
C GLY A 25 4.61 -3.42 3.33
N GLN A 26 4.92 -3.67 4.59
CA GLN A 26 6.20 -3.30 5.16
C GLN A 26 7.34 -4.03 4.46
N GLU A 27 7.19 -5.32 4.23
CA GLU A 27 8.19 -6.10 3.52
C GLU A 27 8.37 -5.60 2.09
N LEU A 28 7.28 -5.40 1.38
CA LEU A 28 7.33 -4.91 0.01
C LEU A 28 8.00 -3.54 -0.08
N PHE A 29 7.68 -2.66 0.85
CA PHE A 29 8.23 -1.31 0.87
C PHE A 29 9.75 -1.35 1.04
N HIS A 30 10.24 -2.20 1.92
CA HIS A 30 11.67 -2.29 2.21
C HIS A 30 12.44 -3.13 1.18
N GLU A 31 11.74 -3.94 0.39
CA GLU A 31 12.38 -4.76 -0.64
C GLU A 31 12.59 -4.02 -1.96
N VAL A 32 12.09 -2.79 -2.08
CA VAL A 32 12.23 -2.04 -3.32
C VAL A 32 13.70 -1.76 -3.60
N GLU A 33 14.17 -2.19 -4.78
CA GLU A 33 15.52 -1.93 -5.25
C GLU A 33 15.42 -1.52 -6.70
N LEU A 34 15.69 -0.25 -6.96
CA LEU A 34 15.53 0.34 -8.28
C LEU A 34 16.87 0.88 -8.78
N GLU A 35 17.10 0.73 -10.07
CA GLU A 35 18.25 1.36 -10.70
C GLU A 35 17.85 2.77 -11.10
N ARG A 36 18.50 3.76 -10.51
CA ARG A 36 18.18 5.17 -10.75
C ARG A 36 19.42 6.02 -10.66
N VAL A 37 19.43 7.07 -11.48
CA VAL A 37 20.42 8.13 -11.32
C VAL A 37 19.73 9.29 -10.64
N ILE A 38 20.20 9.65 -9.46
CA ILE A 38 19.61 10.69 -8.64
C ILE A 38 20.70 11.71 -8.35
N ARG A 39 20.50 12.95 -8.83
CA ARG A 39 21.47 14.03 -8.66
C ARG A 39 22.87 13.63 -9.10
N GLY A 40 22.94 12.89 -10.21
CA GLY A 40 24.22 12.47 -10.78
C GLY A 40 24.86 11.24 -10.14
N VAL A 41 24.21 10.65 -9.14
CA VAL A 41 24.72 9.43 -8.49
C VAL A 41 23.87 8.25 -8.93
N GLU A 42 24.54 7.17 -9.34
CA GLU A 42 23.87 5.95 -9.77
C GLU A 42 23.61 5.07 -8.56
N TYR A 43 22.36 4.64 -8.42
CA TYR A 43 21.93 3.72 -7.38
C TYR A 43 21.42 2.45 -8.04
N THR A 44 21.78 1.30 -7.47
CA THR A 44 21.25 0.01 -7.90
C THR A 44 20.22 -0.52 -6.91
N ASP A 45 20.08 0.13 -5.77
CA ASP A 45 19.20 -0.29 -4.68
C ASP A 45 18.34 0.86 -4.18
N ALA A 46 17.96 1.77 -5.08
CA ALA A 46 17.13 2.91 -4.68
C ALA A 46 15.76 2.44 -4.21
N ASN A 47 15.28 3.05 -3.16
CA ASN A 47 13.94 2.80 -2.63
C ASN A 47 13.30 4.14 -2.22
N CYS A 48 12.14 4.08 -1.55
CA CYS A 48 11.43 5.31 -1.20
C CYS A 48 12.27 6.23 -0.32
N TYR A 49 13.09 5.67 0.55
CA TYR A 49 13.92 6.47 1.45
C TYR A 49 15.15 7.05 0.76
N THR A 50 15.51 6.60 -0.42
CA THR A 50 16.62 7.18 -1.17
C THR A 50 16.33 8.63 -1.53
N CYS A 51 15.09 8.92 -1.90
CA CYS A 51 14.65 10.28 -2.23
C CYS A 51 13.91 10.96 -1.08
N HIS A 52 13.28 10.17 -0.22
CA HIS A 52 12.43 10.68 0.86
C HIS A 52 12.85 10.10 2.19
N GLU A 53 13.17 10.97 3.13
CA GLU A 53 13.41 10.53 4.50
C GLU A 53 12.05 10.25 5.16
N ALA A 54 12.07 9.52 6.29
CA ALA A 54 10.84 9.22 7.01
C ALA A 54 10.06 10.47 7.37
N SER A 55 10.76 11.56 7.66
CA SER A 55 10.12 12.83 7.99
C SER A 55 9.27 13.37 6.85
N TYR A 56 9.60 13.03 5.60
CA TYR A 56 8.81 13.44 4.45
C TYR A 56 7.38 12.91 4.55
N PHE A 57 7.23 11.68 4.99
CA PHE A 57 5.91 11.05 5.08
C PHE A 57 5.12 11.53 6.30
N LYS A 58 5.77 12.22 7.22
CA LYS A 58 5.14 12.73 8.43
C LYS A 58 4.74 14.20 8.33
N ARG A 59 5.00 14.84 7.21
CA ARG A 59 4.65 16.25 7.04
C ARG A 59 3.14 16.43 7.07
N GLN A 60 2.72 17.63 7.49
CA GLN A 60 1.29 17.93 7.54
C GLN A 60 0.73 18.39 6.21
N ASP A 61 1.60 18.85 5.31
CA ASP A 61 1.20 19.34 3.99
C ASP A 61 1.33 18.27 2.91
N ARG A 62 1.07 17.02 3.27
CA ARG A 62 1.17 15.90 2.34
C ARG A 62 0.09 15.98 1.29
N ALA A 63 0.42 15.54 0.06
CA ALA A 63 -0.54 15.51 -1.04
C ALA A 63 -1.69 14.55 -0.77
N ALA A 64 -1.39 13.40 -0.18
CA ALA A 64 -2.43 12.44 0.20
C ALA A 64 -3.04 12.86 1.53
N THR A 65 -4.32 13.17 1.50
CA THR A 65 -5.03 13.69 2.69
C THR A 65 -6.14 12.76 3.16
N THR A 66 -6.36 11.64 2.49
CA THR A 66 -7.34 10.64 2.87
C THR A 66 -6.82 9.26 2.51
N TRP A 67 -7.43 8.21 3.06
CA TRP A 67 -7.04 6.83 2.74
C TRP A 67 -7.17 6.53 1.24
N PRO A 68 -8.29 6.84 0.57
CA PRO A 68 -8.36 6.60 -0.86
C PRO A 68 -7.30 7.35 -1.66
N LYS A 69 -6.96 8.56 -1.25
CA LYS A 69 -5.92 9.34 -1.93
C LYS A 69 -4.54 8.75 -1.69
N LEU A 70 -4.30 8.22 -0.51
CA LEU A 70 -3.04 7.54 -0.22
C LEU A 70 -2.88 6.31 -1.09
N LYS A 71 -3.93 5.50 -1.24
CA LYS A 71 -3.88 4.34 -2.11
C LYS A 71 -3.56 4.74 -3.54
N ALA A 72 -4.22 5.77 -4.03
CA ALA A 72 -3.99 6.26 -5.39
C ALA A 72 -2.57 6.79 -5.56
N TRP A 73 -2.04 7.45 -4.55
CA TRP A 73 -0.70 8.00 -4.57
C TRP A 73 0.34 6.89 -4.66
N ILE A 74 0.18 5.83 -3.85
CA ILE A 74 1.10 4.69 -3.87
C ILE A 74 1.02 3.97 -5.22
N GLU A 75 -0.18 3.81 -5.78
CA GLU A 75 -0.34 3.19 -7.08
C GLU A 75 0.33 4.03 -8.16
N GLY A 76 0.23 5.35 -8.06
CA GLY A 76 0.93 6.26 -8.98
C GLY A 76 2.44 6.10 -8.89
N CYS A 77 2.98 5.99 -7.69
CA CYS A 77 4.41 5.76 -7.50
C CYS A 77 4.82 4.41 -8.08
N ASN A 78 4.01 3.38 -7.87
CA ASN A 78 4.26 2.06 -8.42
C ASN A 78 4.40 2.12 -9.95
N THR A 79 3.48 2.83 -10.58
CA THR A 79 3.46 2.97 -12.04
C THR A 79 4.62 3.83 -12.53
N ASN A 80 4.79 5.00 -11.93
CA ASN A 80 5.79 5.97 -12.39
C ASN A 80 7.22 5.49 -12.18
N LEU A 81 7.46 4.73 -11.14
CA LEU A 81 8.79 4.20 -10.83
C LEU A 81 8.99 2.79 -11.35
N ASP A 82 7.95 2.22 -11.96
CA ASP A 82 8.00 0.86 -12.51
C ASP A 82 8.44 -0.16 -11.45
N VAL A 83 7.85 -0.06 -10.27
CA VAL A 83 8.20 -0.95 -9.16
C VAL A 83 7.73 -2.36 -9.42
N GLY A 84 6.55 -2.51 -10.02
CA GLY A 84 6.06 -3.83 -10.42
C GLY A 84 5.16 -4.50 -9.40
N TRP A 85 4.62 -3.78 -8.43
CA TRP A 85 3.65 -4.35 -7.51
C TRP A 85 2.33 -4.58 -8.21
N PHE A 86 1.69 -5.70 -7.88
CA PHE A 86 0.30 -5.91 -8.26
C PHE A 86 -0.60 -4.99 -7.45
N PRO A 87 -1.85 -4.75 -7.92
CA PRO A 87 -2.73 -3.79 -7.22
C PRO A 87 -2.96 -4.11 -5.74
N ASP A 88 -3.10 -5.38 -5.38
CA ASP A 88 -3.26 -5.76 -3.97
C ASP A 88 -1.98 -5.55 -3.18
N GLU A 89 -0.83 -5.71 -3.81
CA GLU A 89 0.45 -5.44 -3.16
C GLU A 89 0.65 -3.95 -2.92
N ALA A 90 0.29 -3.12 -3.90
CA ALA A 90 0.35 -1.68 -3.74
C ALA A 90 -0.58 -1.22 -2.61
N GLU A 91 -1.74 -1.86 -2.48
CA GLU A 91 -2.65 -1.54 -1.39
C GLU A 91 -2.06 -1.95 -0.04
N ASP A 92 -1.37 -3.07 0.02
CA ASP A 92 -0.67 -3.50 1.24
C ASP A 92 0.39 -2.47 1.64
N VAL A 93 1.14 -1.95 0.67
CA VAL A 93 2.13 -0.90 0.93
C VAL A 93 1.46 0.36 1.44
N ALA A 94 0.33 0.75 0.84
CA ALA A 94 -0.43 1.90 1.32
C ALA A 94 -0.90 1.68 2.77
N ALA A 95 -1.33 0.47 3.10
CA ALA A 95 -1.75 0.13 4.46
C ALA A 95 -0.59 0.26 5.45
N TYR A 96 0.59 -0.19 5.06
CA TYR A 96 1.78 -0.02 5.88
C TYR A 96 2.09 1.47 6.08
N MET A 97 2.10 2.26 4.99
CA MET A 97 2.37 3.68 5.08
C MET A 97 1.34 4.39 5.96
N ASN A 98 0.08 3.96 5.85
CA ASN A 98 -0.97 4.53 6.68
C ASN A 98 -0.75 4.21 8.15
N ARG A 99 -0.40 2.98 8.46
CA ARG A 99 -0.15 2.56 9.84
C ARG A 99 0.99 3.34 10.46
N GLU A 100 2.05 3.56 9.71
CA GLU A 100 3.27 4.17 10.26
C GLU A 100 3.26 5.69 10.21
N PHE A 101 2.69 6.27 9.16
CA PHE A 101 2.87 7.69 8.91
C PHE A 101 1.59 8.49 8.81
N TYR A 102 0.61 8.02 8.05
CA TYR A 102 -0.56 8.85 7.70
C TYR A 102 -1.69 8.73 8.70
N LYS A 103 -1.98 7.53 9.15
CA LYS A 103 -2.95 7.24 10.22
C LYS A 103 -4.37 7.70 9.90
N PHE A 104 -4.75 7.59 8.64
CA PHE A 104 -6.11 7.91 8.22
C PHE A 104 -7.08 6.81 8.64
N PRO A 105 -8.34 7.15 8.92
CA PRO A 105 -9.36 6.13 9.11
C PRO A 105 -9.53 5.32 7.85
N VAL A 106 -9.58 4.00 7.99
CA VAL A 106 -9.75 3.08 6.88
C VAL A 106 -11.22 2.67 6.85
N ALA A 107 -12.04 3.51 6.26
CA ALA A 107 -13.46 3.23 6.07
C ALA A 107 -13.69 2.79 4.64
N GLU A 108 -14.40 1.70 4.47
CA GLU A 108 -14.70 1.16 3.16
C GLU A 108 -15.95 1.78 2.59
#